data_5ba9de62512ba8a1a5f62df9dbcf533b
#
_entry.id   5ba9de62512ba8a1a5f62df9dbcf533b
#
_cell.length_a   1.000
_cell.length_b   1.000
_cell.length_c   1.000
_cell.angle_alpha   90.00
_cell.angle_beta   90.00
_cell.angle_gamma   90.00
#
_symmetry.space_group_name_H-M   'P 1'
#
loop_
_entity.id
_entity.type
_entity.pdbx_description
1 polymer ?
#
loop_
_entity_poly.entity_id
_entity_poly.type
_entity_poly.pdbx_seq_one_letter_code
_entity_poly.pdbx_strand_id
1 'polypeptide(L)'
;NYNFYTYAENRFDLNIFYKDFQSWIQYEYSNPPDIGFSINDIRKFRIEYGHDNYTVKLGDIYEFWGRGLLLNQIDDQTTNFDNGIRGMFLGYENGLFTFNHINGNSNIWNFGNDLRIPEYKNSHNVSANQILFDLNSVSLGLSHLSSKEKHDLKFDLRDSTFVFHNMKGIYGSWILDNVDLFVEYVDKVSTEKNNLYSDGPLDSLKSGHGVYLNFNIYGGNWGLSTEYKRYAFDKGHSSFTPDDYGNRIAFQAMPTLVREQNATLLGRVAHQFNFNDERGVQVSLTGSILNLDVISQYAHLSRNEEWQSLTLMDWVDTAIDGYLPGSNPSALPYWENYFEISGSQLNDNLYFKLGRGQNRDILEIIRYFKGEQQDRIINSFWEYDTTIVDFYGEEYTIIDSAEYLDTSFTDLYSVETKMWQESKSITYPLELSYLFNNGYSVSINFEYQEKQLRNTSKGNSRSYNASDSLWVLIDPENPDSNFTQYDNLFYVGSKNYDTQFNRMFSLTIGKASKWSATLTHDQTNAFSGPTTVDPYYNPLEALIFGDLKYFTGKRNKVAPPNFIQKRWVSLELAYNLTSSQRISILYGSLQGGLFCSNGVCRTIAPFNDGIKLSYSAIF
;
A
#
# COMPACT_ATOMS: atom_id res chain seq x y z
N ASN A 1 -21.05 20.69 11.72
CA ASN A 1 -21.71 20.47 10.43
C ASN A 1 -21.47 19.04 10.02
N TYR A 2 -22.52 18.19 10.09
CA TYR A 2 -22.48 16.84 9.56
C TYR A 2 -22.64 16.96 8.05
N ASN A 3 -21.60 16.66 7.31
CA ASN A 3 -21.72 16.50 5.87
C ASN A 3 -22.28 15.09 5.63
N PHE A 4 -23.57 15.02 5.35
CA PHE A 4 -24.15 13.79 4.82
C PHE A 4 -23.54 13.55 3.44
N TYR A 5 -22.87 12.43 3.31
CA TYR A 5 -22.35 11.97 2.03
C TYR A 5 -23.31 10.93 1.47
N THR A 6 -23.82 11.19 0.27
CA THR A 6 -24.63 10.24 -0.49
C THR A 6 -23.86 9.82 -1.72
N TYR A 7 -23.80 8.52 -1.99
CA TYR A 7 -23.23 8.00 -3.22
C TYR A 7 -24.19 7.04 -3.90
N ALA A 8 -24.08 6.93 -5.21
CA ALA A 8 -24.83 6.00 -6.01
C ALA A 8 -23.93 5.45 -7.11
N GLU A 9 -23.85 4.14 -7.19
CA GLU A 9 -23.09 3.44 -8.21
C GLU A 9 -23.94 2.34 -8.79
N ASN A 10 -24.09 2.35 -10.12
CA ASN A 10 -24.81 1.33 -10.87
C ASN A 10 -23.90 0.83 -11.98
N ARG A 11 -23.72 -0.45 -12.06
CA ARG A 11 -22.90 -1.11 -13.06
C ARG A 11 -23.72 -2.16 -13.78
N PHE A 12 -23.66 -2.14 -15.10
CA PHE A 12 -24.36 -3.08 -15.95
C PHE A 12 -23.37 -3.73 -16.90
N ASP A 13 -23.25 -5.05 -16.80
CA ASP A 13 -22.38 -5.87 -17.64
C ASP A 13 -23.23 -6.69 -18.61
N LEU A 14 -22.94 -6.56 -19.90
CA LEU A 14 -23.59 -7.32 -20.97
C LEU A 14 -22.57 -8.19 -21.68
N ASN A 15 -22.79 -9.50 -21.67
CA ASN A 15 -22.01 -10.47 -22.42
C ASN A 15 -22.85 -11.07 -23.53
N ILE A 16 -22.36 -11.03 -24.77
CA ILE A 16 -23.00 -11.58 -25.96
C ILE A 16 -22.06 -12.63 -26.56
N PHE A 17 -22.57 -13.83 -26.76
CA PHE A 17 -21.84 -14.94 -27.36
C PHE A 17 -22.56 -15.34 -28.65
N TYR A 18 -21.84 -15.37 -29.77
CA TYR A 18 -22.37 -15.83 -31.05
C TYR A 18 -21.28 -16.54 -31.86
N LYS A 19 -21.37 -17.87 -31.94
CA LYS A 19 -20.37 -18.72 -32.60
C LYS A 19 -18.95 -18.43 -32.05
N ASP A 20 -18.07 -17.97 -32.93
CA ASP A 20 -16.68 -17.65 -32.64
C ASP A 20 -16.49 -16.22 -32.08
N PHE A 21 -17.57 -15.47 -31.92
CA PHE A 21 -17.57 -14.12 -31.42
C PHE A 21 -18.05 -14.05 -29.97
N GLN A 22 -17.33 -13.29 -29.16
CA GLN A 22 -17.76 -12.85 -27.84
C GLN A 22 -17.67 -11.32 -27.77
N SER A 23 -18.65 -10.67 -27.19
CA SER A 23 -18.64 -9.25 -26.90
C SER A 23 -18.99 -9.01 -25.44
N TRP A 24 -18.23 -8.15 -24.79
CA TRP A 24 -18.46 -7.69 -23.43
C TRP A 24 -18.54 -6.17 -23.42
N ILE A 25 -19.59 -5.63 -22.78
CA ILE A 25 -19.82 -4.19 -22.63
C ILE A 25 -20.18 -3.96 -21.17
N GLN A 26 -19.49 -3.02 -20.54
CA GLN A 26 -19.78 -2.54 -19.19
C GLN A 26 -20.18 -1.07 -19.25
N TYR A 27 -21.39 -0.78 -18.83
CA TYR A 27 -21.89 0.57 -18.62
C TYR A 27 -21.89 0.90 -17.14
N GLU A 28 -21.40 2.07 -16.78
CA GLU A 28 -21.39 2.57 -15.41
C GLU A 28 -22.09 3.93 -15.31
N TYR A 29 -22.94 4.03 -14.29
CA TYR A 29 -23.52 5.29 -13.83
C TYR A 29 -23.18 5.46 -12.34
N SER A 30 -22.38 6.46 -12.00
CA SER A 30 -22.02 6.78 -10.62
C SER A 30 -22.17 8.29 -10.34
N ASN A 31 -22.75 8.65 -9.15
CA ASN A 31 -23.01 10.04 -8.82
C ASN A 31 -23.06 10.31 -7.29
N PRO A 32 -21.95 10.63 -6.66
CA PRO A 32 -20.61 10.16 -6.96
C PRO A 32 -20.49 8.66 -6.64
N PRO A 33 -19.43 7.98 -7.06
CA PRO A 33 -19.15 6.61 -6.63
C PRO A 33 -18.67 6.58 -5.17
N ASP A 34 -18.61 5.39 -4.58
CA ASP A 34 -17.99 5.16 -3.27
C ASP A 34 -16.49 5.47 -3.33
N ILE A 35 -15.83 4.95 -4.36
CA ILE A 35 -14.40 5.19 -4.66
C ILE A 35 -14.27 5.52 -6.15
N GLY A 36 -13.40 6.48 -6.48
CA GLY A 36 -13.16 6.91 -7.85
C GLY A 36 -13.95 8.15 -8.24
N PHE A 37 -13.91 8.49 -9.51
CA PHE A 37 -14.62 9.64 -10.07
C PHE A 37 -15.96 9.23 -10.69
N SER A 38 -16.87 10.20 -10.82
CA SER A 38 -18.18 9.96 -11.42
C SER A 38 -18.07 9.58 -12.89
N ILE A 39 -18.70 8.48 -13.25
CA ILE A 39 -18.79 7.96 -14.61
C ILE A 39 -20.26 7.87 -15.01
N ASN A 40 -20.56 8.21 -16.25
CA ASN A 40 -21.87 8.02 -16.86
C ASN A 40 -21.67 7.70 -18.34
N ASP A 41 -21.11 6.52 -18.60
CA ASP A 41 -20.72 6.11 -19.95
C ASP A 41 -20.44 4.61 -20.03
N ILE A 42 -20.14 4.13 -21.24
CA ILE A 42 -19.53 2.81 -21.45
C ILE A 42 -18.10 2.86 -20.90
N ARG A 43 -17.93 2.28 -19.71
CA ARG A 43 -16.64 2.23 -19.05
C ARG A 43 -15.67 1.33 -19.79
N LYS A 44 -16.17 0.15 -20.22
CA LYS A 44 -15.36 -0.89 -20.86
C LYS A 44 -16.14 -1.58 -21.97
N PHE A 45 -15.39 -1.99 -22.98
CA PHE A 45 -15.93 -2.86 -24.01
C PHE A 45 -14.84 -3.75 -24.59
N ARG A 46 -15.21 -4.96 -25.01
CA ARG A 46 -14.32 -5.87 -25.72
C ARG A 46 -15.11 -6.67 -26.73
N ILE A 47 -14.55 -6.81 -27.91
CA ILE A 47 -15.02 -7.75 -28.94
C ILE A 47 -13.88 -8.75 -29.14
N GLU A 48 -14.21 -10.02 -29.08
CA GLU A 48 -13.27 -11.12 -29.24
C GLU A 48 -13.77 -12.06 -30.33
N TYR A 49 -12.86 -12.44 -31.22
CA TYR A 49 -13.07 -13.46 -32.24
C TYR A 49 -12.02 -14.54 -32.05
N GLY A 50 -12.44 -15.79 -31.85
CA GLY A 50 -11.58 -16.96 -31.73
C GLY A 50 -12.00 -18.00 -32.76
N HIS A 51 -11.08 -18.35 -33.68
CA HIS A 51 -11.33 -19.37 -34.68
C HIS A 51 -10.06 -20.20 -34.89
N ASP A 52 -10.20 -21.52 -34.78
CA ASP A 52 -9.09 -22.46 -34.84
C ASP A 52 -7.95 -22.05 -33.90
N ASN A 53 -6.82 -21.64 -34.48
CA ASN A 53 -5.60 -21.27 -33.78
C ASN A 53 -5.44 -19.76 -33.56
N TYR A 54 -6.40 -18.95 -33.99
CA TYR A 54 -6.29 -17.50 -33.95
C TYR A 54 -7.27 -16.88 -32.96
N THR A 55 -6.78 -15.90 -32.21
CA THR A 55 -7.61 -15.06 -31.34
C THR A 55 -7.33 -13.59 -31.63
N VAL A 56 -8.37 -12.81 -31.84
CA VAL A 56 -8.32 -11.36 -32.02
C VAL A 56 -9.21 -10.71 -30.97
N LYS A 57 -8.67 -9.77 -30.19
CA LYS A 57 -9.47 -8.97 -29.25
C LYS A 57 -9.32 -7.50 -29.61
N LEU A 58 -10.43 -6.76 -29.57
CA LEU A 58 -10.49 -5.31 -29.78
C LEU A 58 -11.23 -4.67 -28.60
N GLY A 59 -10.70 -3.60 -28.06
CA GLY A 59 -11.25 -2.91 -26.90
C GLY A 59 -10.38 -3.04 -25.66
N ASP A 60 -10.98 -3.26 -24.49
CA ASP A 60 -10.28 -3.37 -23.23
C ASP A 60 -9.73 -4.79 -23.03
N ILE A 61 -8.41 -4.88 -22.99
CA ILE A 61 -7.63 -6.12 -22.97
C ILE A 61 -6.99 -6.26 -21.61
N TYR A 62 -7.07 -7.47 -21.03
CA TYR A 62 -6.46 -7.86 -19.78
C TYR A 62 -5.70 -9.16 -20.00
N GLU A 63 -4.38 -9.08 -19.95
CA GLU A 63 -3.47 -10.22 -20.17
C GLU A 63 -2.50 -10.34 -19.01
N PHE A 64 -2.08 -11.57 -18.76
CA PHE A 64 -1.16 -11.92 -17.70
C PHE A 64 -0.08 -12.86 -18.26
N TRP A 65 1.18 -12.39 -18.27
CA TRP A 65 2.30 -13.13 -18.82
C TRP A 65 3.30 -13.52 -17.73
N GLY A 66 3.70 -14.82 -17.73
CA GLY A 66 4.56 -15.36 -16.70
C GLY A 66 3.94 -15.28 -15.30
N ARG A 67 4.58 -14.56 -14.39
CA ARG A 67 4.05 -14.19 -13.07
C ARG A 67 3.87 -12.67 -12.92
N GLY A 68 3.79 -11.99 -14.05
CA GLY A 68 3.47 -10.57 -14.07
C GLY A 68 4.64 -9.62 -13.86
N LEU A 69 5.88 -10.12 -13.94
CA LEU A 69 7.05 -9.24 -13.83
C LEU A 69 7.14 -8.27 -15.01
N LEU A 70 6.65 -8.67 -16.18
CA LEU A 70 6.64 -7.83 -17.37
C LEU A 70 5.25 -7.25 -17.64
N LEU A 71 4.20 -8.07 -17.60
CA LEU A 71 2.83 -7.66 -17.88
C LEU A 71 1.85 -8.41 -16.97
N ASN A 72 1.11 -7.67 -16.17
CA ASN A 72 -0.05 -8.14 -15.41
C ASN A 72 -1.12 -7.05 -15.42
N GLN A 73 -2.22 -7.34 -16.08
CA GLN A 73 -3.33 -6.41 -16.22
C GLN A 73 -4.51 -6.90 -15.41
N ILE A 74 -4.97 -6.06 -14.53
CA ILE A 74 -6.07 -6.35 -13.61
C ILE A 74 -7.09 -5.22 -13.61
N ASP A 75 -8.35 -5.58 -13.38
CA ASP A 75 -9.43 -4.69 -13.00
C ASP A 75 -9.88 -5.03 -11.59
N ASP A 76 -9.37 -4.30 -10.62
CA ASP A 76 -9.79 -4.44 -9.23
C ASP A 76 -10.75 -3.32 -8.83
N GLN A 77 -12.01 -3.66 -8.79
CA GLN A 77 -13.08 -2.73 -8.48
C GLN A 77 -13.09 -2.32 -7.01
N THR A 78 -12.55 -3.15 -6.12
CA THR A 78 -12.52 -2.86 -4.67
C THR A 78 -11.53 -1.77 -4.33
N THR A 79 -10.42 -1.70 -5.07
CA THR A 79 -9.41 -0.65 -4.95
C THR A 79 -9.56 0.45 -6.02
N ASN A 80 -10.55 0.32 -6.93
CA ASN A 80 -10.70 1.16 -8.13
C ASN A 80 -9.40 1.29 -8.92
N PHE A 81 -8.73 0.16 -9.10
CA PHE A 81 -7.50 0.07 -9.87
C PHE A 81 -7.75 -0.67 -11.18
N ASP A 82 -7.42 -0.02 -12.29
CA ASP A 82 -7.59 -0.58 -13.63
C ASP A 82 -6.36 -0.19 -14.47
N ASN A 83 -5.61 -1.20 -14.92
CA ASN A 83 -4.45 -1.03 -15.78
C ASN A 83 -4.61 -1.72 -17.15
N GLY A 84 -5.84 -1.99 -17.55
CA GLY A 84 -6.17 -2.58 -18.84
C GLY A 84 -5.65 -1.76 -20.02
N ILE A 85 -5.34 -2.42 -21.13
CA ILE A 85 -4.94 -1.77 -22.38
C ILE A 85 -6.14 -1.72 -23.32
N ARG A 86 -6.57 -0.53 -23.69
CA ARG A 86 -7.56 -0.33 -24.76
C ARG A 86 -6.87 -0.32 -26.11
N GLY A 87 -7.08 -1.38 -26.88
CA GLY A 87 -6.37 -1.56 -28.13
C GLY A 87 -6.72 -2.85 -28.86
N MET A 88 -5.70 -3.53 -29.37
CA MET A 88 -5.80 -4.77 -30.12
C MET A 88 -4.88 -5.84 -29.53
N PHE A 89 -5.39 -7.05 -29.44
CA PHE A 89 -4.65 -8.28 -29.17
C PHE A 89 -4.76 -9.22 -30.36
N LEU A 90 -3.63 -9.83 -30.71
CA LEU A 90 -3.52 -10.90 -31.70
C LEU A 90 -2.84 -12.09 -31.04
N GLY A 91 -3.54 -13.22 -31.03
CA GLY A 91 -3.02 -14.50 -30.53
C GLY A 91 -2.99 -15.55 -31.63
N TYR A 92 -1.95 -16.37 -31.63
CA TYR A 92 -1.84 -17.58 -32.43
C TYR A 92 -1.30 -18.72 -31.57
N GLU A 93 -1.98 -19.86 -31.58
CA GLU A 93 -1.61 -21.05 -30.82
C GLU A 93 -1.72 -22.31 -31.67
N ASN A 94 -0.71 -23.17 -31.67
CA ASN A 94 -0.71 -24.44 -32.41
C ASN A 94 -0.31 -25.66 -31.57
N GLY A 95 -0.48 -25.57 -30.25
CA GLY A 95 -0.19 -26.66 -29.30
C GLY A 95 1.28 -26.71 -28.82
N LEU A 96 2.27 -26.41 -29.64
CA LEU A 96 3.69 -26.32 -29.26
C LEU A 96 4.18 -24.89 -29.14
N PHE A 97 3.50 -23.98 -29.82
CA PHE A 97 3.93 -22.60 -29.96
C PHE A 97 2.76 -21.66 -29.82
N THR A 98 2.89 -20.68 -28.96
CA THR A 98 1.94 -19.58 -28.82
C THR A 98 2.65 -18.25 -29.09
N PHE A 99 2.03 -17.41 -29.89
CA PHE A 99 2.46 -16.04 -30.11
C PHE A 99 1.35 -15.07 -29.74
N ASN A 100 1.65 -14.08 -28.90
CA ASN A 100 0.75 -13.03 -28.49
C ASN A 100 1.34 -11.65 -28.80
N HIS A 101 0.51 -10.76 -29.34
CA HIS A 101 0.85 -9.38 -29.59
C HIS A 101 -0.24 -8.47 -29.05
N ILE A 102 0.16 -7.43 -28.30
CA ILE A 102 -0.74 -6.39 -27.79
C ILE A 102 -0.23 -5.03 -28.24
N ASN A 103 -1.16 -4.19 -28.69
CA ASN A 103 -0.89 -2.79 -28.99
C ASN A 103 -2.08 -1.93 -28.58
N GLY A 104 -1.84 -0.85 -27.82
CA GLY A 104 -2.90 0.05 -27.39
C GLY A 104 -2.46 1.07 -26.35
N ASN A 105 -3.46 1.66 -25.69
CA ASN A 105 -3.25 2.68 -24.68
C ASN A 105 -3.80 2.23 -23.33
N SER A 106 -3.05 2.46 -22.26
CA SER A 106 -3.50 2.32 -20.89
C SER A 106 -3.50 3.67 -20.20
N ASN A 107 -4.57 3.96 -19.45
CA ASN A 107 -4.70 5.20 -18.68
C ASN A 107 -4.90 4.85 -17.21
N ILE A 108 -3.97 5.24 -16.36
CA ILE A 108 -3.97 4.90 -14.95
C ILE A 108 -4.17 6.17 -14.14
N TRP A 109 -5.20 6.15 -13.31
CA TRP A 109 -5.54 7.25 -12.43
C TRP A 109 -4.89 7.07 -11.06
N ASN A 110 -4.21 8.10 -10.60
CA ASN A 110 -3.62 8.17 -9.28
C ASN A 110 -4.46 9.11 -8.40
N PHE A 111 -4.73 8.64 -7.18
CA PHE A 111 -5.58 9.32 -6.21
C PHE A 111 -4.74 9.65 -4.98
N GLY A 112 -4.94 10.85 -4.44
CA GLY A 112 -4.35 11.25 -3.16
C GLY A 112 -5.19 10.81 -1.95
N ASN A 113 -5.29 11.70 -0.98
CA ASN A 113 -6.03 11.42 0.25
C ASN A 113 -7.55 11.29 0.04
N ASP A 114 -8.11 11.94 -0.97
CA ASP A 114 -9.50 11.75 -1.38
C ASP A 114 -9.57 10.81 -2.59
N LEU A 115 -9.99 9.58 -2.37
CA LEU A 115 -10.07 8.55 -3.39
C LEU A 115 -11.14 8.80 -4.48
N ARG A 116 -11.87 9.92 -4.41
CA ARG A 116 -12.89 10.34 -5.39
C ARG A 116 -12.38 11.40 -6.34
N ILE A 117 -11.27 12.05 -6.00
CA ILE A 117 -10.66 13.11 -6.80
C ILE A 117 -9.31 12.61 -7.29
N PRO A 118 -9.18 12.31 -8.59
CA PRO A 118 -7.88 11.93 -9.13
C PRO A 118 -6.94 13.13 -9.09
N GLU A 119 -5.71 12.91 -8.64
CA GLU A 119 -4.67 13.93 -8.62
C GLU A 119 -4.03 14.08 -10.00
N TYR A 120 -3.67 12.96 -10.61
CA TYR A 120 -3.07 12.95 -11.94
C TYR A 120 -3.37 11.64 -12.68
N LYS A 121 -3.11 11.66 -13.98
CA LYS A 121 -3.31 10.52 -14.87
C LYS A 121 -2.00 10.21 -15.59
N ASN A 122 -1.57 8.96 -15.55
CA ASN A 122 -0.50 8.44 -16.39
C ASN A 122 -1.10 7.75 -17.61
N SER A 123 -0.68 8.19 -18.77
CA SER A 123 -1.10 7.61 -20.06
C SER A 123 0.06 6.87 -20.69
N HIS A 124 -0.14 5.60 -21.02
CA HIS A 124 0.86 4.73 -21.63
C HIS A 124 0.42 4.31 -23.02
N ASN A 125 1.30 4.48 -24.00
CA ASN A 125 1.17 3.80 -25.28
C ASN A 125 2.04 2.55 -25.23
N VAL A 126 1.42 1.38 -25.34
CA VAL A 126 2.04 0.08 -25.06
C VAL A 126 2.07 -0.78 -26.30
N SER A 127 3.21 -1.42 -26.57
CA SER A 127 3.35 -2.50 -27.53
C SER A 127 4.10 -3.66 -26.88
N ALA A 128 3.50 -4.84 -26.85
CA ALA A 128 4.08 -6.00 -26.20
C ALA A 128 3.94 -7.25 -27.08
N ASN A 129 4.95 -8.13 -26.97
CA ASN A 129 5.01 -9.40 -27.68
C ASN A 129 5.43 -10.53 -26.74
N GLN A 130 4.84 -11.69 -26.90
CA GLN A 130 5.20 -12.91 -26.19
C GLN A 130 5.29 -14.08 -27.15
N ILE A 131 6.28 -14.92 -26.95
CA ILE A 131 6.42 -16.22 -27.59
C ILE A 131 6.53 -17.26 -26.48
N LEU A 132 5.66 -18.27 -26.52
CA LEU A 132 5.64 -19.38 -25.57
C LEU A 132 5.86 -20.67 -26.33
N PHE A 133 6.78 -21.50 -25.84
CA PHE A 133 6.98 -22.87 -26.28
C PHE A 133 6.52 -23.80 -25.17
N ASP A 134 5.59 -24.67 -25.48
CA ASP A 134 5.09 -25.69 -24.56
C ASP A 134 5.53 -27.08 -25.03
N LEU A 135 6.36 -27.71 -24.20
CA LEU A 135 6.98 -29.01 -24.45
C LEU A 135 6.49 -30.06 -23.43
N ASN A 136 5.19 -30.10 -23.15
CA ASN A 136 4.52 -30.91 -22.15
C ASN A 136 4.96 -30.58 -20.72
N SER A 137 6.05 -31.18 -20.22
CA SER A 137 6.53 -30.96 -18.85
C SER A 137 7.36 -29.68 -18.69
N VAL A 138 7.75 -29.03 -19.79
CA VAL A 138 8.58 -27.82 -19.79
C VAL A 138 7.92 -26.76 -20.66
N SER A 139 7.71 -25.57 -20.10
CA SER A 139 7.29 -24.41 -20.89
C SER A 139 8.35 -23.31 -20.82
N LEU A 140 8.63 -22.66 -21.94
CA LEU A 140 9.59 -21.56 -22.07
C LEU A 140 8.91 -20.37 -22.72
N GLY A 141 8.94 -19.21 -22.06
CA GLY A 141 8.38 -17.97 -22.56
C GLY A 141 9.44 -16.89 -22.75
N LEU A 142 9.35 -16.19 -23.86
CA LEU A 142 10.11 -14.99 -24.17
C LEU A 142 9.14 -13.83 -24.35
N SER A 143 9.42 -12.70 -23.73
CA SER A 143 8.53 -11.53 -23.81
C SER A 143 9.32 -10.25 -23.99
N HIS A 144 8.69 -9.30 -24.69
CA HIS A 144 9.23 -7.96 -24.89
C HIS A 144 8.09 -6.95 -24.79
N LEU A 145 8.33 -5.84 -24.09
CA LEU A 145 7.39 -4.75 -23.96
C LEU A 145 8.11 -3.42 -24.17
N SER A 146 7.50 -2.55 -24.97
CA SER A 146 7.88 -1.14 -25.07
C SER A 146 6.69 -0.26 -24.69
N SER A 147 6.93 0.79 -23.92
CA SER A 147 5.91 1.74 -23.52
C SER A 147 6.44 3.16 -23.60
N LYS A 148 5.59 4.08 -24.07
CA LYS A 148 5.79 5.51 -23.93
C LYS A 148 4.78 6.04 -22.93
N GLU A 149 5.26 6.49 -21.78
CA GLU A 149 4.49 7.08 -20.72
C GLU A 149 4.45 8.60 -20.84
N LYS A 150 3.28 9.18 -20.57
CA LYS A 150 3.05 10.61 -20.50
C LYS A 150 2.40 10.94 -19.15
N HIS A 151 2.96 11.89 -18.41
CA HIS A 151 2.40 12.42 -17.19
C HIS A 151 1.57 13.66 -17.47
N ASP A 152 0.29 13.63 -17.12
CA ASP A 152 -0.59 14.80 -17.14
C ASP A 152 -0.75 15.33 -15.72
N LEU A 153 0.07 16.30 -15.32
CA LEU A 153 -0.01 16.94 -14.01
C LEU A 153 -1.09 18.02 -14.02
N LYS A 154 -2.03 17.93 -13.07
CA LYS A 154 -3.17 18.84 -12.97
C LYS A 154 -2.80 20.30 -12.65
N PHE A 155 -1.61 20.52 -12.10
CA PHE A 155 -1.17 21.81 -11.58
C PHE A 155 0.10 22.36 -12.25
N ASP A 156 0.72 21.63 -13.17
CA ASP A 156 1.88 22.12 -13.87
C ASP A 156 1.48 22.52 -15.30
N LEU A 157 1.62 23.82 -15.61
CA LEU A 157 1.39 24.37 -16.95
C LEU A 157 2.56 24.06 -17.92
N ARG A 158 3.54 23.28 -17.47
CA ARG A 158 4.71 22.91 -18.25
C ARG A 158 4.43 21.70 -19.12
N ASP A 159 5.18 21.60 -20.20
CA ASP A 159 5.04 20.51 -21.15
C ASP A 159 5.23 19.15 -20.49
N SER A 160 4.44 18.17 -20.94
CA SER A 160 4.43 16.81 -20.45
C SER A 160 5.80 16.17 -20.53
N THR A 161 6.23 15.56 -19.42
CA THR A 161 7.41 14.70 -19.40
C THR A 161 7.08 13.35 -20.01
N PHE A 162 7.97 12.82 -20.83
CA PHE A 162 7.82 11.50 -21.43
C PHE A 162 8.85 10.54 -20.87
N VAL A 163 8.40 9.34 -20.50
CA VAL A 163 9.30 8.23 -20.12
C VAL A 163 9.11 7.08 -21.10
N PHE A 164 10.23 6.57 -21.63
CA PHE A 164 10.24 5.42 -22.52
C PHE A 164 10.73 4.21 -21.73
N HIS A 165 9.91 3.17 -21.67
CA HIS A 165 10.25 1.91 -21.03
C HIS A 165 10.50 0.85 -22.09
N ASN A 166 11.55 0.08 -21.91
CA ASN A 166 11.87 -1.12 -22.69
C ASN A 166 12.15 -2.27 -21.75
N MET A 167 11.38 -3.34 -21.87
CA MET A 167 11.48 -4.51 -21.01
C MET A 167 11.63 -5.77 -21.82
N LYS A 168 12.47 -6.67 -21.33
CA LYS A 168 12.68 -8.00 -21.91
C LYS A 168 12.56 -9.05 -20.81
N GLY A 169 11.75 -10.07 -21.06
CA GLY A 169 11.48 -11.12 -20.10
C GLY A 169 11.78 -12.51 -20.67
N ILE A 170 12.23 -13.38 -19.80
CA ILE A 170 12.31 -14.81 -20.04
C ILE A 170 11.75 -15.53 -18.81
N TYR A 171 10.92 -16.52 -19.04
CA TYR A 171 10.46 -17.40 -17.97
C TYR A 171 10.43 -18.85 -18.42
N GLY A 172 10.49 -19.74 -17.44
CA GLY A 172 10.38 -21.17 -17.66
C GLY A 172 9.62 -21.84 -16.52
N SER A 173 8.88 -22.86 -16.86
CA SER A 173 8.26 -23.76 -15.90
C SER A 173 8.65 -25.20 -16.20
N TRP A 174 8.81 -25.98 -15.14
CA TRP A 174 9.06 -27.41 -15.20
C TRP A 174 8.12 -28.11 -14.24
N ILE A 175 7.23 -28.94 -14.77
CA ILE A 175 6.18 -29.64 -14.03
C ILE A 175 6.45 -31.13 -14.09
N LEU A 176 6.64 -31.73 -12.92
CA LEU A 176 6.75 -33.16 -12.70
C LEU A 176 5.59 -33.62 -11.80
N ASP A 177 5.39 -34.92 -11.64
CA ASP A 177 4.27 -35.48 -10.87
C ASP A 177 4.15 -34.88 -9.46
N ASN A 178 5.27 -34.66 -8.79
CA ASN A 178 5.29 -34.20 -7.38
C ASN A 178 6.08 -32.91 -7.16
N VAL A 179 6.58 -32.28 -8.22
CA VAL A 179 7.46 -31.11 -8.12
C VAL A 179 7.16 -30.14 -9.25
N ASP A 180 6.95 -28.88 -8.90
CA ASP A 180 6.84 -27.79 -9.87
C ASP A 180 7.95 -26.76 -9.60
N LEU A 181 8.58 -26.31 -10.66
CA LEU A 181 9.53 -25.21 -10.63
C LEU A 181 9.13 -24.16 -11.66
N PHE A 182 9.09 -22.92 -11.24
CA PHE A 182 8.91 -21.75 -12.12
C PHE A 182 9.99 -20.72 -11.84
N VAL A 183 10.57 -20.16 -12.90
CA VAL A 183 11.56 -19.08 -12.82
C VAL A 183 11.23 -18.03 -13.85
N GLU A 184 11.27 -16.76 -13.46
CA GLU A 184 11.10 -15.61 -14.36
C GLU A 184 12.18 -14.57 -14.10
N TYR A 185 12.75 -14.02 -15.17
CA TYR A 185 13.69 -12.91 -15.15
C TYR A 185 13.22 -11.83 -16.12
N VAL A 186 13.24 -10.59 -15.68
CA VAL A 186 12.90 -9.42 -16.51
C VAL A 186 13.97 -8.37 -16.35
N ASP A 187 14.44 -7.82 -17.47
CA ASP A 187 15.31 -6.66 -17.55
C ASP A 187 14.49 -5.44 -18.00
N LYS A 188 14.72 -4.28 -17.39
CA LYS A 188 14.00 -3.04 -17.66
C LYS A 188 15.00 -1.91 -17.88
N VAL A 189 14.78 -1.15 -18.93
CA VAL A 189 15.49 0.12 -19.19
C VAL A 189 14.44 1.22 -19.36
N SER A 190 14.56 2.28 -18.57
CA SER A 190 13.69 3.45 -18.63
C SER A 190 14.52 4.67 -19.02
N THR A 191 14.05 5.44 -19.99
CA THR A 191 14.69 6.68 -20.45
C THR A 191 13.71 7.83 -20.30
N GLU A 192 14.00 8.75 -19.41
CA GLU A 192 13.24 9.98 -19.24
C GLU A 192 13.76 11.05 -20.19
N LYS A 193 12.87 11.63 -20.99
CA LYS A 193 13.19 12.75 -21.88
C LYS A 193 12.58 14.01 -21.32
N ASN A 194 13.43 14.92 -20.87
CA ASN A 194 13.02 16.21 -20.35
C ASN A 194 13.16 17.26 -21.46
N ASN A 195 12.03 17.75 -21.97
CA ASN A 195 12.01 18.78 -23.03
C ASN A 195 12.11 20.22 -22.49
N LEU A 196 12.24 20.43 -21.18
CA LEU A 196 12.02 21.74 -20.56
C LEU A 196 13.27 22.59 -20.36
N TYR A 197 14.46 22.02 -20.38
CA TYR A 197 15.70 22.78 -20.17
C TYR A 197 16.76 22.36 -21.16
N SER A 198 17.11 23.31 -22.02
CA SER A 198 18.09 23.11 -23.10
C SER A 198 19.56 23.00 -22.66
N ASP A 199 19.86 23.13 -21.37
CA ASP A 199 21.24 23.27 -20.87
C ASP A 199 21.71 22.18 -19.90
N GLY A 200 20.96 21.09 -19.70
CA GLY A 200 21.34 19.97 -18.85
C GLY A 200 21.42 18.63 -19.58
N PRO A 201 21.91 17.55 -18.96
CA PRO A 201 21.85 16.21 -19.55
C PRO A 201 20.39 15.84 -19.77
N LEU A 202 20.00 15.82 -21.04
CA LEU A 202 18.62 15.77 -21.50
C LEU A 202 17.92 14.45 -21.24
N ASP A 203 18.67 13.37 -21.05
CA ASP A 203 18.12 12.03 -20.91
C ASP A 203 18.70 11.36 -19.64
N SER A 204 17.86 11.01 -18.68
CA SER A 204 18.24 10.14 -17.58
C SER A 204 17.93 8.69 -17.94
N LEU A 205 18.93 7.83 -17.85
CA LEU A 205 18.79 6.40 -18.08
C LEU A 205 18.75 5.67 -16.76
N LYS A 206 17.67 4.92 -16.53
CA LYS A 206 17.55 4.01 -15.38
C LYS A 206 17.45 2.58 -15.88
N SER A 207 18.22 1.68 -15.31
CA SER A 207 18.18 0.25 -15.61
C SER A 207 17.90 -0.55 -14.35
N GLY A 208 17.15 -1.62 -14.48
CA GLY A 208 16.82 -2.51 -13.38
C GLY A 208 16.43 -3.88 -13.85
N HIS A 209 16.26 -4.79 -12.92
CA HIS A 209 15.89 -6.16 -13.22
C HIS A 209 15.01 -6.75 -12.12
N GLY A 210 14.26 -7.78 -12.48
CA GLY A 210 13.46 -8.57 -11.55
C GLY A 210 13.71 -10.06 -11.73
N VAL A 211 13.71 -10.78 -10.61
CA VAL A 211 13.77 -12.25 -10.57
C VAL A 211 12.65 -12.75 -9.68
N TYR A 212 11.94 -13.75 -10.13
CA TYR A 212 10.98 -14.51 -9.33
C TYR A 212 11.20 -16.00 -9.53
N LEU A 213 11.15 -16.75 -8.43
CA LEU A 213 11.27 -18.21 -8.40
C LEU A 213 10.17 -18.77 -7.50
N ASN A 214 9.48 -19.79 -7.98
CA ASN A 214 8.55 -20.59 -7.21
C ASN A 214 8.90 -22.07 -7.33
N PHE A 215 8.98 -22.73 -6.19
CA PHE A 215 9.29 -24.15 -6.09
C PHE A 215 8.27 -24.83 -5.19
N ASN A 216 7.57 -25.84 -5.71
CA ASN A 216 6.56 -26.59 -5.01
C ASN A 216 6.90 -28.07 -4.97
N ILE A 217 6.64 -28.70 -3.83
CA ILE A 217 6.72 -30.15 -3.65
C ILE A 217 5.41 -30.64 -3.08
N TYR A 218 4.88 -31.70 -3.66
CA TYR A 218 3.65 -32.33 -3.23
C TYR A 218 3.92 -33.78 -2.81
N GLY A 219 3.37 -34.20 -1.70
CA GLY A 219 3.54 -35.57 -1.23
C GLY A 219 2.43 -36.02 -0.29
N GLY A 220 1.66 -37.04 -0.67
CA GLY A 220 0.54 -37.53 0.12
C GLY A 220 -0.47 -36.41 0.40
N ASN A 221 -0.67 -36.11 1.69
CA ASN A 221 -1.59 -35.05 2.11
C ASN A 221 -0.89 -33.71 2.40
N TRP A 222 0.35 -33.52 1.98
CA TRP A 222 1.16 -32.33 2.27
C TRP A 222 1.69 -31.68 1.01
N GLY A 223 1.73 -30.35 1.01
CA GLY A 223 2.37 -29.52 0.02
C GLY A 223 3.30 -28.50 0.67
N LEU A 224 4.51 -28.38 0.13
CA LEU A 224 5.48 -27.34 0.47
C LEU A 224 5.64 -26.43 -0.73
N SER A 225 5.44 -25.14 -0.52
CA SER A 225 5.71 -24.09 -1.51
C SER A 225 6.79 -23.16 -0.98
N THR A 226 7.78 -22.88 -1.82
CA THR A 226 8.84 -21.90 -1.53
C THR A 226 8.89 -20.90 -2.67
N GLU A 227 8.85 -19.63 -2.33
CA GLU A 227 8.93 -18.52 -3.26
C GLU A 227 10.10 -17.62 -2.91
N TYR A 228 10.78 -17.14 -3.94
CA TYR A 228 11.85 -16.16 -3.84
C TYR A 228 11.62 -15.05 -4.85
N LYS A 229 11.85 -13.80 -4.43
CA LYS A 229 11.85 -12.65 -5.34
C LYS A 229 13.05 -11.75 -5.09
N ARG A 230 13.47 -11.08 -6.15
CA ARG A 230 14.38 -9.95 -6.08
C ARG A 230 13.98 -8.94 -7.15
N TYR A 231 13.34 -7.88 -6.74
CA TYR A 231 12.92 -6.79 -7.60
C TYR A 231 13.83 -5.58 -7.36
N ALA A 232 14.52 -5.15 -8.38
CA ALA A 232 15.43 -4.01 -8.37
C ALA A 232 15.24 -3.22 -9.67
N PHE A 233 13.97 -2.90 -9.98
CA PHE A 233 13.61 -2.22 -11.23
C PHE A 233 13.97 -0.75 -11.21
N ASP A 234 13.75 -0.06 -10.08
CA ASP A 234 14.06 1.35 -9.90
C ASP A 234 14.53 1.55 -8.46
N LYS A 235 15.80 1.30 -8.23
CA LYS A 235 16.40 1.38 -6.91
C LYS A 235 16.33 2.79 -6.33
N GLY A 236 16.10 2.86 -5.01
CA GLY A 236 16.06 4.13 -4.29
C GLY A 236 14.74 4.89 -4.40
N HIS A 237 13.77 4.41 -5.19
CA HIS A 237 12.45 5.04 -5.30
C HIS A 237 11.38 4.21 -4.59
N SER A 238 10.64 4.86 -3.70
CA SER A 238 9.45 4.26 -3.10
C SER A 238 8.30 4.24 -4.11
N SER A 239 7.61 3.11 -4.24
CA SER A 239 6.39 3.04 -5.06
C SER A 239 5.22 3.86 -4.51
N PHE A 240 5.40 4.48 -3.34
CA PHE A 240 4.36 5.25 -2.63
C PHE A 240 4.58 6.76 -2.66
N THR A 241 5.72 7.24 -3.14
CA THR A 241 5.97 8.69 -3.23
C THR A 241 5.39 9.24 -4.52
N PRO A 242 4.45 10.22 -4.45
CA PRO A 242 3.87 10.86 -5.63
C PRO A 242 4.90 11.61 -6.49
N ASP A 243 6.05 11.94 -5.91
CA ASP A 243 7.10 12.75 -6.54
C ASP A 243 8.02 11.92 -7.44
N ASP A 244 7.92 10.59 -7.41
CA ASP A 244 8.71 9.70 -8.25
C ASP A 244 8.01 9.48 -9.59
N TYR A 245 8.11 10.48 -10.44
CA TYR A 245 7.54 10.44 -11.77
C TYR A 245 8.10 9.28 -12.60
N GLY A 246 7.20 8.40 -13.04
CA GLY A 246 7.47 7.46 -14.11
C GLY A 246 8.35 6.27 -13.80
N ASN A 247 8.58 5.95 -12.57
CA ASN A 247 9.46 4.84 -12.22
C ASN A 247 8.73 3.50 -12.14
N ARG A 248 7.44 3.50 -11.82
CA ARG A 248 6.62 2.30 -11.81
C ARG A 248 5.80 2.20 -13.07
N ILE A 249 6.03 1.15 -13.84
CA ILE A 249 5.09 0.79 -14.90
C ILE A 249 3.85 0.21 -14.25
N ALA A 250 2.74 0.86 -14.40
CA ALA A 250 1.54 0.54 -13.67
C ALA A 250 0.89 -0.79 -14.09
N PHE A 251 1.27 -1.38 -15.23
CA PHE A 251 0.83 -2.71 -15.65
C PHE A 251 1.82 -3.83 -15.27
N GLN A 252 2.87 -3.54 -14.50
CA GLN A 252 3.66 -4.52 -13.77
C GLN A 252 3.02 -4.75 -12.40
N ALA A 253 2.40 -5.89 -12.16
CA ALA A 253 1.92 -6.30 -10.86
C ALA A 253 2.50 -7.66 -10.51
N MET A 254 3.64 -7.63 -9.87
CA MET A 254 4.47 -8.79 -9.54
C MET A 254 3.97 -9.49 -8.27
N PRO A 255 4.30 -10.77 -8.05
CA PRO A 255 3.96 -11.48 -6.82
C PRO A 255 4.49 -10.78 -5.58
N THR A 256 3.65 -10.66 -4.58
CA THR A 256 3.95 -9.93 -3.33
C THR A 256 4.69 -10.75 -2.30
N LEU A 257 4.69 -12.08 -2.39
CA LEU A 257 5.23 -13.07 -1.44
C LEU A 257 4.60 -13.06 -0.03
N VAL A 258 3.65 -12.20 0.24
CA VAL A 258 2.88 -12.24 1.47
C VAL A 258 1.46 -12.62 1.10
N ARG A 259 0.98 -13.71 1.64
CA ARG A 259 -0.34 -14.20 1.31
C ARG A 259 -1.39 -13.34 2.00
N GLU A 260 -2.35 -12.87 1.24
CA GLU A 260 -3.52 -12.19 1.79
C GLU A 260 -4.32 -13.18 2.64
N GLN A 261 -4.53 -12.83 3.90
CA GLN A 261 -5.27 -13.64 4.85
C GLN A 261 -6.73 -13.19 4.88
N ASN A 262 -7.65 -14.14 5.02
CA ASN A 262 -9.08 -13.84 5.08
C ASN A 262 -9.52 -13.15 6.41
N ALA A 263 -8.64 -13.08 7.40
CA ALA A 263 -8.94 -12.42 8.66
C ALA A 263 -8.82 -10.89 8.53
N THR A 264 -9.86 -10.18 8.95
CA THR A 264 -9.97 -8.72 8.78
C THR A 264 -8.84 -7.96 9.47
N LEU A 265 -8.49 -8.32 10.70
CA LEU A 265 -7.44 -7.61 11.45
C LEU A 265 -6.04 -7.90 10.91
N LEU A 266 -5.81 -9.06 10.29
CA LEU A 266 -4.56 -9.35 9.58
C LEU A 266 -4.45 -8.49 8.31
N GLY A 267 -5.54 -8.37 7.55
CA GLY A 267 -5.57 -7.52 6.36
C GLY A 267 -5.27 -6.04 6.64
N ARG A 268 -5.60 -5.54 7.84
CA ARG A 268 -5.33 -4.15 8.24
C ARG A 268 -3.86 -3.85 8.60
N VAL A 269 -3.05 -4.86 8.75
CA VAL A 269 -1.60 -4.75 9.01
C VAL A 269 -0.80 -5.37 7.87
N ALA A 270 -1.39 -5.42 6.68
CA ALA A 270 -0.72 -5.88 5.48
C ALA A 270 0.53 -5.04 5.20
N HIS A 271 1.57 -5.72 4.74
CA HIS A 271 2.80 -5.08 4.30
C HIS A 271 2.58 -4.26 3.03
N GLN A 272 3.11 -3.06 3.00
CA GLN A 272 3.12 -2.24 1.78
C GLN A 272 4.33 -2.60 0.94
N PHE A 273 4.07 -3.22 -0.21
CA PHE A 273 5.12 -3.72 -1.09
C PHE A 273 5.83 -2.59 -1.84
N ASN A 274 7.14 -2.71 -1.97
CA ASN A 274 7.91 -1.90 -2.89
C ASN A 274 8.32 -2.72 -4.11
N PHE A 275 7.55 -2.60 -5.18
CA PHE A 275 7.81 -3.36 -6.41
C PHE A 275 9.10 -2.96 -7.14
N ASN A 276 9.70 -1.83 -6.79
CA ASN A 276 10.90 -1.33 -7.43
C ASN A 276 12.18 -1.73 -6.71
N ASP A 277 12.10 -1.93 -5.39
CA ASP A 277 13.27 -2.26 -4.56
C ASP A 277 12.89 -3.20 -3.42
N GLU A 278 12.72 -4.49 -3.72
CA GLU A 278 12.37 -5.48 -2.71
C GLU A 278 12.92 -6.86 -3.04
N ARG A 279 13.47 -7.53 -2.04
CA ARG A 279 13.83 -8.95 -2.09
C ARG A 279 13.12 -9.71 -0.97
N GLY A 280 12.83 -10.98 -1.21
CA GLY A 280 12.10 -11.75 -0.22
C GLY A 280 12.13 -13.24 -0.45
N VAL A 281 11.79 -13.96 0.62
CA VAL A 281 11.55 -15.39 0.61
C VAL A 281 10.27 -15.68 1.37
N GLN A 282 9.46 -16.60 0.84
CA GLN A 282 8.31 -17.16 1.53
C GLN A 282 8.38 -18.69 1.49
N VAL A 283 7.95 -19.30 2.59
CA VAL A 283 7.77 -20.76 2.70
C VAL A 283 6.38 -21.01 3.23
N SER A 284 5.61 -21.86 2.55
CA SER A 284 4.26 -22.25 2.94
C SER A 284 4.16 -23.77 2.97
N LEU A 285 3.75 -24.29 4.11
CA LEU A 285 3.42 -25.71 4.31
C LEU A 285 1.92 -25.83 4.49
N THR A 286 1.29 -26.66 3.68
CA THR A 286 -0.13 -26.97 3.77
C THR A 286 -0.32 -28.48 3.84
N GLY A 287 -1.31 -28.93 4.59
CA GLY A 287 -1.56 -30.37 4.66
C GLY A 287 -2.75 -30.72 5.53
N SER A 288 -3.10 -31.99 5.56
CA SER A 288 -4.21 -32.50 6.36
C SER A 288 -3.75 -33.61 7.30
N ILE A 289 -4.09 -33.50 8.56
CA ILE A 289 -3.83 -34.50 9.64
C ILE A 289 -5.15 -34.79 10.34
N LEU A 290 -5.56 -36.04 10.40
CA LEU A 290 -6.77 -36.49 11.13
C LEU A 290 -8.03 -35.69 10.76
N ASN A 291 -8.20 -35.38 9.45
CA ASN A 291 -9.29 -34.56 8.91
C ASN A 291 -9.25 -33.07 9.37
N LEU A 292 -8.10 -32.61 9.82
CA LEU A 292 -7.83 -31.19 10.10
C LEU A 292 -6.87 -30.66 9.06
N ASP A 293 -7.21 -29.54 8.47
CA ASP A 293 -6.33 -28.81 7.57
C ASP A 293 -5.39 -27.92 8.38
N VAL A 294 -4.13 -27.96 8.03
CA VAL A 294 -3.05 -27.20 8.67
C VAL A 294 -2.35 -26.35 7.63
N ILE A 295 -2.19 -25.07 7.94
CA ILE A 295 -1.43 -24.11 7.14
C ILE A 295 -0.37 -23.49 8.03
N SER A 296 0.88 -23.48 7.55
CA SER A 296 1.98 -22.77 8.19
C SER A 296 2.74 -21.98 7.15
N GLN A 297 2.93 -20.69 7.40
CA GLN A 297 3.59 -19.77 6.46
C GLN A 297 4.63 -18.94 7.20
N TYR A 298 5.73 -18.69 6.50
CA TYR A 298 6.78 -17.77 6.90
C TYR A 298 7.18 -16.91 5.72
N ALA A 299 7.22 -15.61 5.90
CA ALA A 299 7.73 -14.66 4.92
C ALA A 299 8.78 -13.75 5.54
N HIS A 300 9.83 -13.46 4.80
CA HIS A 300 10.85 -12.46 5.13
C HIS A 300 11.20 -11.65 3.89
N LEU A 301 11.06 -10.34 3.99
CA LEU A 301 11.32 -9.40 2.91
C LEU A 301 12.21 -8.26 3.40
N SER A 302 12.89 -7.59 2.49
CA SER A 302 13.61 -6.34 2.75
C SER A 302 13.86 -5.59 1.43
N ARG A 303 14.36 -4.36 1.52
CA ARG A 303 14.96 -3.69 0.36
C ARG A 303 16.21 -4.46 -0.13
N ASN A 304 16.62 -4.20 -1.37
CA ASN A 304 17.90 -4.69 -1.91
C ASN A 304 19.10 -3.91 -1.35
N GLU A 305 18.87 -2.72 -0.87
CA GLU A 305 19.86 -1.80 -0.35
C GLU A 305 19.54 -1.40 1.08
N GLU A 306 20.56 -1.16 1.87
CA GLU A 306 20.44 -0.54 3.19
C GLU A 306 21.07 0.83 3.15
N TRP A 307 20.44 1.80 3.78
CA TRP A 307 21.02 3.11 3.90
C TRP A 307 21.98 3.19 5.11
N GLN A 308 23.10 3.89 4.90
CA GLN A 308 24.09 4.20 5.92
C GLN A 308 24.22 5.70 6.05
N SER A 309 24.25 6.19 7.28
CA SER A 309 24.51 7.59 7.57
C SER A 309 26.02 7.85 7.46
N LEU A 310 26.43 8.76 6.60
CA LEU A 310 27.80 9.27 6.56
C LEU A 310 27.93 10.46 7.51
N THR A 311 26.98 11.38 7.43
CA THR A 311 26.82 12.52 8.33
C THR A 311 25.36 12.61 8.75
N LEU A 312 24.97 13.65 9.46
CA LEU A 312 23.58 13.86 9.84
C LEU A 312 22.64 14.03 8.63
N MET A 313 23.15 14.63 7.55
CA MET A 313 22.38 14.98 6.35
C MET A 313 22.71 14.12 5.14
N ASP A 314 23.81 13.36 5.20
CA ASP A 314 24.24 12.55 4.07
C ASP A 314 23.98 11.07 4.33
N TRP A 315 23.25 10.47 3.42
CA TRP A 315 22.88 9.07 3.43
C TRP A 315 23.37 8.41 2.15
N VAL A 316 23.93 7.23 2.27
CA VAL A 316 24.36 6.42 1.14
C VAL A 316 23.62 5.10 1.19
N ASP A 317 23.00 4.74 0.08
CA ASP A 317 22.43 3.41 -0.10
C ASP A 317 23.54 2.44 -0.50
N THR A 318 23.68 1.38 0.28
CA THR A 318 24.68 0.33 0.08
C THR A 318 23.97 -0.97 -0.22
N ALA A 319 24.41 -1.66 -1.27
CA ALA A 319 23.83 -2.95 -1.62
C ALA A 319 24.03 -3.98 -0.49
N ILE A 320 22.96 -4.71 -0.18
CA ILE A 320 23.02 -5.80 0.79
C ILE A 320 23.70 -7.00 0.16
N ASP A 321 24.71 -7.53 0.81
CA ASP A 321 25.43 -8.70 0.35
C ASP A 321 24.56 -9.96 0.34
N GLY A 322 24.78 -10.80 -0.68
CA GLY A 322 24.11 -12.09 -0.82
C GLY A 322 22.71 -12.01 -1.46
N TYR A 323 21.98 -13.13 -1.34
CA TYR A 323 20.67 -13.31 -2.00
C TYR A 323 19.49 -13.21 -1.03
N LEU A 324 19.71 -13.38 0.27
CA LEU A 324 18.66 -13.36 1.28
C LEU A 324 18.28 -11.93 1.69
N PRO A 325 17.07 -11.72 2.20
CA PRO A 325 16.64 -10.43 2.73
C PRO A 325 17.52 -9.94 3.89
N GLY A 326 17.74 -8.63 3.94
CA GLY A 326 18.45 -7.98 5.06
C GLY A 326 17.61 -7.96 6.34
N SER A 327 18.28 -8.03 7.48
CA SER A 327 17.62 -7.97 8.80
C SER A 327 17.86 -6.65 9.53
N ASN A 328 18.75 -5.80 9.01
CA ASN A 328 19.02 -4.49 9.59
C ASN A 328 17.81 -3.56 9.40
N PRO A 329 17.45 -2.72 10.38
CA PRO A 329 16.37 -1.75 10.21
C PRO A 329 16.52 -0.81 9.02
N SER A 330 17.77 -0.48 8.62
CA SER A 330 18.06 0.34 7.45
C SER A 330 17.72 -0.33 6.10
N ALA A 331 17.50 -1.64 6.10
CA ALA A 331 17.02 -2.41 4.96
C ALA A 331 15.47 -2.52 4.94
N LEU A 332 14.77 -1.89 5.88
CA LEU A 332 13.32 -1.93 6.04
C LEU A 332 12.77 -3.37 6.02
N PRO A 333 13.23 -4.25 6.92
CA PRO A 333 12.80 -5.64 6.90
C PRO A 333 11.36 -5.80 7.34
N TYR A 334 10.67 -6.71 6.66
CA TYR A 334 9.38 -7.26 7.03
C TYR A 334 9.50 -8.76 7.25
N TRP A 335 8.82 -9.30 8.25
CA TRP A 335 8.61 -10.72 8.37
C TRP A 335 7.23 -11.04 8.95
N GLU A 336 6.71 -12.20 8.54
CA GLU A 336 5.42 -12.73 8.97
C GLU A 336 5.52 -14.22 9.24
N ASN A 337 4.83 -14.65 10.29
CA ASN A 337 4.52 -16.04 10.57
C ASN A 337 3.01 -16.20 10.69
N TYR A 338 2.45 -17.12 9.97
CA TYR A 338 1.05 -17.49 10.09
C TYR A 338 0.90 -18.99 10.31
N PHE A 339 0.01 -19.34 11.22
CA PHE A 339 -0.36 -20.72 11.49
C PHE A 339 -1.87 -20.82 11.64
N GLU A 340 -2.48 -21.83 11.00
CA GLU A 340 -3.92 -22.07 11.01
C GLU A 340 -4.20 -23.55 11.09
N ILE A 341 -5.21 -23.90 11.89
CA ILE A 341 -5.84 -25.21 11.88
C ILE A 341 -7.32 -25.01 11.65
N SER A 342 -7.87 -25.75 10.70
CA SER A 342 -9.30 -25.73 10.40
C SER A 342 -9.82 -27.14 10.13
N GLY A 343 -11.14 -27.30 10.21
CA GLY A 343 -11.75 -28.58 9.90
C GLY A 343 -13.23 -28.64 10.19
N SER A 344 -13.87 -29.68 9.67
CA SER A 344 -15.28 -29.98 9.90
C SER A 344 -15.44 -31.16 10.84
N GLN A 345 -16.41 -31.08 11.74
CA GLN A 345 -16.76 -32.09 12.75
C GLN A 345 -18.28 -32.29 12.75
N LEU A 346 -18.75 -33.29 13.49
CA LEU A 346 -20.19 -33.61 13.68
C LEU A 346 -20.91 -33.83 12.32
N ASN A 347 -20.36 -34.70 11.48
CA ASN A 347 -20.86 -34.96 10.12
C ASN A 347 -20.93 -33.68 9.23
N ASP A 348 -19.86 -32.88 9.26
CA ASP A 348 -19.69 -31.62 8.55
C ASP A 348 -20.65 -30.50 8.96
N ASN A 349 -21.39 -30.70 10.07
CA ASN A 349 -22.28 -29.66 10.57
C ASN A 349 -21.56 -28.54 11.33
N LEU A 350 -20.42 -28.87 11.97
CA LEU A 350 -19.61 -27.92 12.71
C LEU A 350 -18.29 -27.66 11.96
N TYR A 351 -18.07 -26.47 11.46
CA TYR A 351 -16.79 -25.99 10.97
C TYR A 351 -16.13 -25.13 12.02
N PHE A 352 -14.81 -25.26 12.16
CA PHE A 352 -14.01 -24.36 12.98
C PHE A 352 -12.69 -24.01 12.29
N LYS A 353 -12.17 -22.84 12.62
CA LYS A 353 -10.86 -22.36 12.23
C LYS A 353 -10.22 -21.59 13.37
N LEU A 354 -8.97 -21.91 13.66
CA LEU A 354 -8.13 -21.26 14.66
C LEU A 354 -6.84 -20.84 14.00
N GLY A 355 -6.47 -19.58 14.12
CA GLY A 355 -5.25 -19.08 13.55
C GLY A 355 -4.42 -18.27 14.54
N ARG A 356 -3.15 -18.07 14.20
CA ARG A 356 -2.23 -17.14 14.84
C ARG A 356 -1.35 -16.52 13.78
N GLY A 357 -1.50 -15.20 13.60
CA GLY A 357 -0.63 -14.39 12.75
C GLY A 357 0.30 -13.55 13.62
N GLN A 358 1.56 -13.44 13.21
CA GLN A 358 2.52 -12.54 13.83
C GLN A 358 3.32 -11.88 12.73
N ASN A 359 3.37 -10.56 12.73
CA ASN A 359 4.20 -9.82 11.79
C ASN A 359 5.06 -8.76 12.48
N ARG A 360 6.09 -8.34 11.78
CA ARG A 360 6.93 -7.19 12.12
C ARG A 360 7.25 -6.45 10.84
N ASP A 361 6.98 -5.16 10.83
CA ASP A 361 7.22 -4.28 9.70
C ASP A 361 8.04 -3.07 10.14
N ILE A 362 9.02 -2.70 9.34
CA ILE A 362 9.83 -1.51 9.55
C ILE A 362 9.65 -0.60 8.34
N LEU A 363 9.02 0.55 8.59
CA LEU A 363 8.72 1.55 7.57
C LEU A 363 9.64 2.75 7.72
N GLU A 364 10.10 3.29 6.61
CA GLU A 364 10.83 4.56 6.58
C GLU A 364 9.86 5.71 6.87
N ILE A 365 10.28 6.63 7.73
CA ILE A 365 9.58 7.88 7.99
C ILE A 365 10.56 9.01 7.75
N ILE A 366 10.21 9.89 6.83
CA ILE A 366 10.93 11.13 6.62
C ILE A 366 10.37 12.15 7.61
N ARG A 367 11.24 12.73 8.44
CA ARG A 367 10.87 13.84 9.32
C ARG A 367 11.69 15.06 8.98
N TYR A 368 10.97 16.18 8.89
CA TYR A 368 11.57 17.48 8.75
C TYR A 368 11.69 18.12 10.13
N PHE A 369 12.91 18.46 10.52
CA PHE A 369 13.15 19.30 11.69
C PHE A 369 13.26 20.74 11.22
N LYS A 370 12.45 21.60 11.81
CA LYS A 370 12.60 23.04 11.62
C LYS A 370 13.53 23.54 12.69
N GLY A 371 14.61 24.17 12.28
CA GLY A 371 15.55 24.86 13.15
C GLY A 371 15.58 26.34 12.83
N GLU A 372 15.87 27.15 13.83
CA GLU A 372 16.17 28.56 13.66
C GLU A 372 17.70 28.69 13.71
N GLN A 373 18.28 29.25 12.66
CA GLN A 373 19.69 29.58 12.65
C GLN A 373 19.88 30.90 13.37
N GLN A 374 20.65 30.88 14.46
CA GLN A 374 21.14 32.10 15.08
C GLN A 374 22.51 32.43 14.48
N ASP A 375 22.56 33.39 13.60
CA ASP A 375 23.83 33.97 13.21
C ASP A 375 24.31 34.86 14.32
N ARG A 376 25.43 34.46 14.92
CA ARG A 376 26.16 35.29 15.84
C ARG A 376 26.99 36.28 15.01
N ILE A 377 26.36 37.36 14.58
CA ILE A 377 27.10 38.42 13.95
C ILE A 377 27.81 39.17 15.08
N ILE A 378 29.09 38.95 15.21
CA ILE A 378 29.94 39.85 15.98
C ILE A 378 30.16 41.06 15.08
N ASN A 379 29.27 42.02 15.19
CA ASN A 379 29.54 43.33 14.62
C ASN A 379 30.60 43.98 15.49
N SER A 380 31.81 43.99 15.00
CA SER A 380 32.83 44.87 15.54
C SER A 380 32.38 46.30 15.24
N PHE A 381 31.92 46.98 16.26
CA PHE A 381 31.44 48.34 16.11
C PHE A 381 32.54 49.33 16.18
N TRP A 382 32.33 50.30 15.38
CA TRP A 382 33.08 51.51 15.17
C TRP A 382 33.40 52.19 16.49
N GLU A 383 34.69 52.51 16.70
CA GLU A 383 35.10 53.50 17.65
C GLU A 383 34.55 54.85 17.21
N TYR A 384 33.65 55.39 18.00
CA TYR A 384 33.30 56.80 17.87
C TYR A 384 34.18 57.57 18.82
N ASP A 385 35.20 58.23 18.28
CA ASP A 385 35.95 59.22 19.00
C ASP A 385 35.06 60.46 19.20
N THR A 386 34.54 60.62 20.37
CA THR A 386 33.83 61.84 20.74
C THR A 386 34.77 62.73 21.51
N THR A 387 35.23 63.80 20.88
CA THR A 387 36.05 64.81 21.53
C THR A 387 35.10 65.73 22.32
N ILE A 388 35.23 65.71 23.61
CA ILE A 388 34.47 66.62 24.50
C ILE A 388 35.46 67.68 24.99
N VAL A 389 35.12 68.92 24.80
CA VAL A 389 35.86 70.06 25.38
C VAL A 389 35.25 70.35 26.74
N ASP A 390 36.06 70.29 27.77
CA ASP A 390 35.59 70.59 29.15
C ASP A 390 35.43 72.12 29.35
N PHE A 391 34.91 72.45 30.50
CA PHE A 391 34.68 73.85 30.87
C PHE A 391 35.99 74.71 30.96
N TYR A 392 37.14 74.06 30.99
CA TYR A 392 38.47 74.73 31.03
C TYR A 392 39.12 74.75 29.63
N GLY A 393 38.52 74.17 28.62
CA GLY A 393 39.01 74.17 27.23
C GLY A 393 40.00 73.02 26.97
N GLU A 394 40.04 72.01 27.84
CA GLU A 394 40.81 70.80 27.58
C GLU A 394 39.96 69.81 26.79
N GLU A 395 40.54 69.20 25.79
CA GLU A 395 39.93 68.18 24.92
C GLU A 395 40.13 66.80 25.48
N TYR A 396 39.03 66.10 25.75
CA TYR A 396 39.07 64.70 26.13
C TYR A 396 38.41 63.84 25.04
N THR A 397 39.10 62.84 24.60
CA THR A 397 38.55 61.85 23.68
C THR A 397 37.96 60.70 24.52
N ILE A 398 36.65 60.50 24.46
CA ILE A 398 36.00 59.34 25.05
C ILE A 398 35.85 58.34 23.96
N ILE A 399 36.50 57.17 24.11
CA ILE A 399 36.30 56.00 23.27
C ILE A 399 35.20 55.19 23.94
N ASP A 400 34.03 55.14 23.37
CA ASP A 400 32.97 54.24 23.82
C ASP A 400 32.90 53.04 22.91
N SER A 401 33.33 51.91 23.43
CA SER A 401 33.23 50.62 22.72
C SER A 401 32.05 49.86 23.32
N ALA A 402 30.93 49.89 22.64
CA ALA A 402 29.78 49.03 22.96
C ALA A 402 29.78 47.82 22.03
N GLU A 403 30.08 46.66 22.58
CA GLU A 403 29.78 45.40 21.93
C GLU A 403 28.28 45.13 22.05
N TYR A 404 27.54 45.25 20.96
CA TYR A 404 26.19 44.75 20.88
C TYR A 404 26.21 43.37 20.28
N LEU A 405 25.77 42.40 21.05
CA LEU A 405 25.36 41.09 20.53
C LEU A 405 23.96 41.27 19.90
N ASP A 406 23.92 41.48 18.60
CA ASP A 406 22.66 41.40 17.87
C ASP A 406 22.45 39.99 17.40
N THR A 407 21.52 39.31 18.01
CA THR A 407 21.05 37.99 17.57
C THR A 407 19.96 38.22 16.52
N SER A 408 20.36 38.35 15.26
CA SER A 408 19.38 38.33 14.17
C SER A 408 19.02 36.89 13.81
N PHE A 409 17.73 36.59 13.85
CA PHE A 409 17.18 35.31 13.36
C PHE A 409 17.07 35.41 11.84
N THR A 410 17.98 34.79 11.11
CA THR A 410 18.03 35.03 9.69
C THR A 410 17.35 33.98 8.86
N ASP A 411 17.22 32.72 9.20
CA ASP A 411 16.50 31.79 8.34
C ASP A 411 15.95 30.57 9.10
N LEU A 412 14.69 30.22 8.81
CA LEU A 412 14.10 28.93 9.11
C LEU A 412 14.60 27.91 8.10
N TYR A 413 15.37 26.94 8.54
CA TYR A 413 15.75 25.82 7.69
C TYR A 413 15.07 24.54 8.17
N SER A 414 14.77 23.65 7.22
CA SER A 414 14.28 22.33 7.51
C SER A 414 15.36 21.31 7.21
N VAL A 415 15.69 20.50 8.21
CA VAL A 415 16.59 19.36 8.04
C VAL A 415 15.76 18.11 7.91
N GLU A 416 15.99 17.40 6.83
CA GLU A 416 15.39 16.09 6.60
C GLU A 416 16.24 15.01 7.27
N THR A 417 15.63 14.18 8.10
CA THR A 417 16.30 13.04 8.71
C THR A 417 15.53 11.77 8.43
N LYS A 418 16.25 10.69 8.10
CA LYS A 418 15.68 9.35 7.94
C LYS A 418 15.45 8.71 9.30
N MET A 419 14.21 8.34 9.55
CA MET A 419 13.78 7.59 10.72
C MET A 419 12.99 6.37 10.27
N TRP A 420 12.78 5.42 11.15
CA TRP A 420 11.88 4.31 10.88
C TRP A 420 10.89 4.10 12.01
N GLN A 421 9.73 3.61 11.62
CA GLN A 421 8.71 3.12 12.53
C GLN A 421 8.72 1.60 12.51
N GLU A 422 8.85 0.99 13.67
CA GLU A 422 8.71 -0.44 13.85
C GLU A 422 7.29 -0.75 14.31
N SER A 423 6.61 -1.60 13.58
CA SER A 423 5.31 -2.16 13.91
C SER A 423 5.44 -3.64 14.16
N LYS A 424 4.91 -4.14 15.27
CA LYS A 424 4.78 -5.56 15.56
C LYS A 424 3.33 -5.86 15.84
N SER A 425 2.80 -6.95 15.29
CA SER A 425 1.45 -7.37 15.65
C SER A 425 1.37 -8.87 15.89
N ILE A 426 0.45 -9.25 16.77
CA ILE A 426 0.03 -10.63 16.99
C ILE A 426 -1.49 -10.64 16.88
N THR A 427 -2.02 -11.50 16.00
CA THR A 427 -3.45 -11.61 15.72
C THR A 427 -3.90 -13.06 15.92
N TYR A 428 -5.04 -13.24 16.54
CA TYR A 428 -5.68 -14.53 16.78
C TYR A 428 -7.07 -14.53 16.15
N PRO A 429 -7.23 -15.03 14.91
CA PRO A 429 -8.54 -15.25 14.31
C PRO A 429 -9.15 -16.58 14.78
N LEU A 430 -10.44 -16.54 15.09
CA LEU A 430 -11.29 -17.68 15.41
C LEU A 430 -12.56 -17.62 14.57
N GLU A 431 -12.91 -18.71 13.92
CA GLU A 431 -14.18 -18.87 13.21
C GLU A 431 -14.85 -20.17 13.68
N LEU A 432 -16.15 -20.07 13.97
CA LEU A 432 -17.00 -21.20 14.29
C LEU A 432 -18.28 -21.08 13.48
N SER A 433 -18.65 -22.12 12.76
CA SER A 433 -19.88 -22.17 11.99
C SER A 433 -20.62 -23.47 12.25
N TYR A 434 -21.92 -23.39 12.53
CA TYR A 434 -22.76 -24.56 12.73
C TYR A 434 -23.96 -24.53 11.76
N LEU A 435 -24.11 -25.60 11.00
CA LEU A 435 -25.24 -25.83 10.09
C LEU A 435 -26.22 -26.81 10.72
N PHE A 436 -27.45 -26.34 10.95
CA PHE A 436 -28.53 -27.17 11.48
C PHE A 436 -29.18 -28.01 10.36
N ASN A 437 -29.71 -29.17 10.69
CA ASN A 437 -30.36 -30.09 9.73
C ASN A 437 -31.55 -29.46 8.98
N ASN A 438 -32.15 -28.40 9.52
CA ASN A 438 -33.26 -27.64 8.88
C ASN A 438 -32.78 -26.53 7.93
N GLY A 439 -31.45 -26.46 7.65
CA GLY A 439 -30.84 -25.50 6.76
C GLY A 439 -30.60 -24.11 7.35
N TYR A 440 -30.80 -23.91 8.66
CA TYR A 440 -30.33 -22.71 9.34
C TYR A 440 -28.85 -22.83 9.66
N SER A 441 -28.15 -21.72 9.71
CA SER A 441 -26.75 -21.66 10.09
C SER A 441 -26.49 -20.51 11.07
N VAL A 442 -25.51 -20.72 11.93
CA VAL A 442 -24.97 -19.71 12.83
C VAL A 442 -23.45 -19.71 12.67
N SER A 443 -22.88 -18.56 12.36
CA SER A 443 -21.43 -18.37 12.25
C SER A 443 -20.97 -17.26 13.19
N ILE A 444 -19.87 -17.51 13.90
CA ILE A 444 -19.22 -16.56 14.80
C ILE A 444 -17.79 -16.39 14.31
N ASN A 445 -17.39 -15.15 14.03
CA ASN A 445 -16.02 -14.77 13.82
C ASN A 445 -15.58 -13.87 14.96
N PHE A 446 -14.44 -14.19 15.54
CA PHE A 446 -13.80 -13.38 16.58
C PHE A 446 -12.33 -13.22 16.23
N GLU A 447 -11.86 -11.99 16.25
CA GLU A 447 -10.47 -11.66 16.03
C GLU A 447 -9.97 -10.75 17.15
N TYR A 448 -8.79 -11.07 17.67
CA TYR A 448 -8.08 -10.25 18.63
C TYR A 448 -6.69 -9.94 18.12
N GLN A 449 -6.29 -8.67 18.16
CA GLN A 449 -4.96 -8.24 17.74
C GLN A 449 -4.35 -7.31 18.77
N GLU A 450 -3.11 -7.58 19.13
CA GLU A 450 -2.22 -6.65 19.81
C GLU A 450 -1.23 -6.10 18.79
N LYS A 451 -1.17 -4.77 18.65
CA LYS A 451 -0.23 -4.06 17.78
C LYS A 451 0.64 -3.14 18.60
N GLN A 452 1.93 -3.22 18.41
CA GLN A 452 2.95 -2.43 19.10
C GLN A 452 3.66 -1.54 18.09
N LEU A 453 3.70 -0.25 18.34
CA LEU A 453 4.35 0.75 17.49
C LEU A 453 5.51 1.40 18.24
N ARG A 454 6.61 1.59 17.56
CA ARG A 454 7.78 2.28 18.08
C ARG A 454 8.47 3.06 16.97
N ASN A 455 8.72 4.34 17.20
CA ASN A 455 9.57 5.13 16.35
C ASN A 455 11.03 4.93 16.77
N THR A 456 11.88 4.57 15.83
CA THR A 456 13.30 4.35 16.08
C THR A 456 14.14 5.11 15.04
N SER A 457 15.35 5.41 15.39
CA SER A 457 16.36 5.94 14.46
C SER A 457 17.63 5.11 14.55
N LYS A 458 18.41 5.06 13.45
CA LYS A 458 19.76 4.50 13.49
C LYS A 458 20.66 5.57 14.10
N GLY A 459 21.04 5.42 15.33
CA GLY A 459 21.94 6.37 15.99
C GLY A 459 22.26 5.95 17.41
N ASN A 460 23.22 6.62 17.98
CA ASN A 460 23.63 6.38 19.34
C ASN A 460 22.46 6.58 20.32
N SER A 461 22.47 5.81 21.38
CA SER A 461 21.43 5.70 22.41
C SER A 461 21.22 6.96 23.28
N ARG A 462 21.56 8.14 22.79
CA ARG A 462 21.38 9.37 23.55
C ARG A 462 20.00 9.95 23.32
N SER A 463 19.28 10.20 24.39
CA SER A 463 17.98 10.86 24.36
C SER A 463 18.15 12.33 23.99
N TYR A 464 17.38 12.78 23.00
CA TYR A 464 17.22 14.20 22.72
C TYR A 464 16.38 14.84 23.81
N ASN A 465 16.90 15.86 24.48
CA ASN A 465 16.10 16.75 25.30
C ASN A 465 15.60 17.88 24.42
N ALA A 466 14.29 18.12 24.44
CA ALA A 466 13.64 19.15 23.63
C ALA A 466 14.14 20.59 23.93
N SER A 467 14.94 20.76 24.98
CA SER A 467 15.60 22.01 25.35
C SER A 467 16.95 22.24 24.68
N ASP A 468 17.49 21.22 24.01
CA ASP A 468 18.78 21.36 23.35
C ASP A 468 18.57 21.98 21.97
N SER A 469 19.17 23.12 21.74
CA SER A 469 19.11 23.85 20.47
C SER A 469 19.78 23.03 19.38
N LEU A 470 19.12 22.97 18.22
CA LEU A 470 19.66 22.34 17.03
C LEU A 470 20.67 23.28 16.38
N TRP A 471 21.97 23.01 16.53
CA TRP A 471 23.03 23.76 15.84
C TRP A 471 23.43 23.03 14.58
N VAL A 472 23.11 23.58 13.42
CA VAL A 472 23.54 23.06 12.12
C VAL A 472 24.86 23.72 11.74
N LEU A 473 25.77 22.93 11.21
CA LEU A 473 26.98 23.42 10.62
C LEU A 473 26.71 24.37 9.46
N ILE A 474 27.15 25.58 9.59
CA ILE A 474 27.05 26.60 8.53
C ILE A 474 28.21 26.46 7.57
N ASP A 475 29.38 26.03 8.04
CA ASP A 475 30.60 25.91 7.26
C ASP A 475 31.35 24.61 7.57
N PRO A 476 31.29 23.61 6.66
CA PRO A 476 32.03 22.36 6.85
C PRO A 476 33.55 22.52 6.81
N GLU A 477 34.06 23.63 6.31
CA GLU A 477 35.50 23.90 6.22
C GLU A 477 36.06 24.60 7.46
N ASN A 478 35.19 25.05 8.37
CA ASN A 478 35.61 25.71 9.60
C ASN A 478 35.49 24.76 10.81
N PRO A 479 36.62 24.15 11.26
CA PRO A 479 36.63 23.21 12.38
C PRO A 479 36.30 23.82 13.74
N ASP A 480 36.30 25.14 13.89
CA ASP A 480 35.98 25.85 15.13
C ASP A 480 34.47 26.13 15.29
N SER A 481 33.66 25.88 14.30
CA SER A 481 32.21 25.92 14.42
C SER A 481 31.75 24.74 15.27
N ASN A 482 31.12 24.99 16.40
CA ASN A 482 30.74 24.10 17.50
C ASN A 482 30.11 22.77 17.08
N PHE A 483 30.91 21.80 16.69
CA PHE A 483 30.55 20.44 16.29
C PHE A 483 30.07 19.55 17.43
N THR A 484 30.36 19.89 18.66
CA THR A 484 30.13 19.03 19.82
C THR A 484 28.66 18.74 20.12
N GLN A 485 27.73 19.42 19.49
CA GLN A 485 26.28 19.19 19.68
C GLN A 485 25.64 18.27 18.67
N TYR A 486 26.32 17.90 17.60
CA TYR A 486 25.81 17.01 16.56
C TYR A 486 25.44 15.61 17.05
N ASP A 487 26.19 15.08 18.00
CA ASP A 487 25.91 13.78 18.59
C ASP A 487 24.57 13.72 19.34
N ASN A 488 23.96 14.86 19.65
CA ASN A 488 22.69 14.95 20.36
C ASN A 488 21.47 15.07 19.43
N LEU A 489 21.68 15.25 18.12
CA LEU A 489 20.64 15.47 17.12
C LEU A 489 19.95 14.21 16.64
N PHE A 490 20.52 13.04 16.89
CA PHE A 490 19.86 11.80 16.55
C PHE A 490 18.72 11.55 17.54
N TYR A 491 17.51 11.74 17.07
CA TYR A 491 16.35 11.33 17.81
C TYR A 491 16.39 9.83 18.04
N VAL A 492 16.67 9.46 19.25
CA VAL A 492 16.43 8.12 19.72
C VAL A 492 14.95 8.03 20.01
N GLY A 493 14.22 7.34 19.16
CA GLY A 493 12.80 7.10 19.37
C GLY A 493 12.54 6.49 20.73
N SER A 494 11.32 6.56 21.18
CA SER A 494 10.87 5.97 22.43
C SER A 494 11.39 4.53 22.55
N LYS A 495 12.04 4.19 23.65
CA LYS A 495 12.40 2.81 23.97
C LYS A 495 11.16 1.94 24.18
N ASN A 496 10.03 2.57 24.49
CA ASN A 496 8.79 1.91 24.81
C ASN A 496 7.92 1.80 23.56
N TYR A 497 7.30 0.64 23.41
CA TYR A 497 6.25 0.45 22.41
C TYR A 497 4.96 1.09 22.89
N ASP A 498 4.28 1.77 21.98
CA ASP A 498 2.89 2.15 22.14
C ASP A 498 2.03 0.95 21.73
N THR A 499 1.29 0.40 22.70
CA THR A 499 0.51 -0.83 22.51
C THR A 499 -0.94 -0.50 22.20
N GLN A 500 -1.43 -1.05 21.11
CA GLN A 500 -2.79 -0.91 20.61
C GLN A 500 -3.49 -2.27 20.64
N PHE A 501 -4.77 -2.26 20.97
CA PHE A 501 -5.61 -3.46 20.96
C PHE A 501 -6.76 -3.28 19.98
N ASN A 502 -6.90 -4.25 19.08
CA ASN A 502 -8.00 -4.31 18.14
C ASN A 502 -8.82 -5.58 18.40
N ARG A 503 -10.14 -5.46 18.31
CA ARG A 503 -11.08 -6.57 18.48
C ARG A 503 -12.15 -6.48 17.43
N MET A 504 -12.43 -7.60 16.80
CA MET A 504 -13.53 -7.73 15.86
C MET A 504 -14.37 -8.94 16.28
N PHE A 505 -15.68 -8.75 16.26
CA PHE A 505 -16.65 -9.80 16.46
C PHE A 505 -17.73 -9.72 15.38
N SER A 506 -18.07 -10.83 14.80
CA SER A 506 -19.17 -10.93 13.84
C SER A 506 -20.03 -12.14 14.14
N LEU A 507 -21.34 -11.95 14.20
CA LEU A 507 -22.35 -12.99 14.34
C LEU A 507 -23.23 -12.99 13.10
N THR A 508 -23.21 -14.08 12.37
CA THR A 508 -24.07 -14.29 11.22
C THR A 508 -25.09 -15.39 11.51
N ILE A 509 -26.35 -15.10 11.32
CA ILE A 509 -27.43 -16.07 11.38
C ILE A 509 -28.11 -16.09 10.03
N GLY A 510 -28.40 -17.26 9.48
CA GLY A 510 -29.02 -17.33 8.17
C GLY A 510 -29.74 -18.63 7.92
N LYS A 511 -30.44 -18.67 6.79
CA LYS A 511 -30.97 -19.90 6.20
C LYS A 511 -30.30 -20.08 4.86
N ALA A 512 -29.62 -21.19 4.70
CA ALA A 512 -28.86 -21.50 3.48
C ALA A 512 -29.64 -21.15 2.22
N SER A 513 -28.99 -20.46 1.28
CA SER A 513 -29.53 -19.99 0.00
C SER A 513 -30.70 -18.99 0.05
N LYS A 514 -31.17 -18.53 1.21
CA LYS A 514 -32.31 -17.60 1.27
C LYS A 514 -31.97 -16.25 1.86
N TRP A 515 -31.50 -16.21 3.08
CA TRP A 515 -31.22 -14.96 3.79
C TRP A 515 -30.12 -15.10 4.81
N SER A 516 -29.47 -14.00 5.15
CA SER A 516 -28.55 -13.87 6.27
C SER A 516 -28.71 -12.53 6.96
N ALA A 517 -28.45 -12.52 8.26
CA ALA A 517 -28.33 -11.35 9.10
C ALA A 517 -26.97 -11.40 9.79
N THR A 518 -26.15 -10.38 9.60
CA THR A 518 -24.80 -10.29 10.15
C THR A 518 -24.69 -9.05 11.03
N LEU A 519 -24.41 -9.25 12.30
CA LEU A 519 -24.05 -8.21 13.24
C LEU A 519 -22.53 -8.15 13.38
N THR A 520 -21.93 -7.00 13.12
CA THR A 520 -20.49 -6.80 13.26
C THR A 520 -20.21 -5.75 14.33
N HIS A 521 -19.27 -6.05 15.21
CA HIS A 521 -18.71 -5.13 16.20
C HIS A 521 -17.20 -5.07 16.03
N ASP A 522 -16.67 -3.89 15.81
CA ASP A 522 -15.25 -3.63 15.65
C ASP A 522 -14.83 -2.56 16.65
N GLN A 523 -13.68 -2.74 17.27
CA GLN A 523 -13.18 -1.87 18.33
C GLN A 523 -11.66 -1.71 18.25
N THR A 524 -11.18 -0.49 18.39
CA THR A 524 -9.76 -0.19 18.55
C THR A 524 -9.53 0.81 19.67
N ASN A 525 -8.40 0.70 20.35
CA ASN A 525 -7.88 1.76 21.22
C ASN A 525 -6.76 2.57 20.54
N ALA A 526 -6.51 2.34 19.25
CA ALA A 526 -5.50 3.05 18.51
C ALA A 526 -5.78 4.55 18.49
N PHE A 527 -4.80 5.34 18.86
CA PHE A 527 -4.82 6.79 18.69
C PHE A 527 -4.38 7.12 17.27
N SER A 528 -5.32 7.46 16.40
CA SER A 528 -4.99 7.93 15.06
C SER A 528 -5.80 9.16 14.70
N GLY A 529 -5.10 10.27 14.46
CA GLY A 529 -5.65 11.50 13.93
C GLY A 529 -6.14 12.52 14.97
N PRO A 530 -6.52 13.72 14.52
CA PRO A 530 -6.93 14.79 15.38
C PRO A 530 -8.16 14.41 16.21
N THR A 531 -8.10 14.74 17.48
CA THR A 531 -8.98 14.35 18.58
C THR A 531 -10.39 14.96 18.54
N THR A 532 -10.85 15.45 17.41
CA THR A 532 -12.08 16.24 17.30
C THR A 532 -13.28 15.47 16.74
N VAL A 533 -13.15 14.17 16.52
CA VAL A 533 -14.30 13.37 16.11
C VAL A 533 -14.96 12.82 17.38
N ASP A 534 -16.11 13.37 17.74
CA ASP A 534 -17.01 12.78 18.72
C ASP A 534 -17.22 11.31 18.39
N PRO A 535 -17.11 10.39 19.37
CA PRO A 535 -17.45 9.00 19.12
C PRO A 535 -18.90 8.96 18.65
N TYR A 536 -19.09 8.51 17.42
CA TYR A 536 -20.43 8.33 16.87
C TYR A 536 -21.09 7.17 17.59
N TYR A 537 -22.10 7.48 18.35
CA TYR A 537 -23.04 6.51 18.85
C TYR A 537 -24.16 6.34 17.82
N ASN A 538 -24.21 5.22 17.17
CA ASN A 538 -25.37 4.87 16.37
C ASN A 538 -26.43 4.13 17.23
N PRO A 539 -27.71 4.08 16.80
CA PRO A 539 -28.77 3.42 17.56
C PRO A 539 -28.49 1.93 17.89
N LEU A 540 -27.81 1.20 17.01
CA LEU A 540 -27.41 -0.18 17.25
C LEU A 540 -26.38 -0.27 18.37
N GLU A 541 -25.38 0.59 18.36
CA GLU A 541 -24.37 0.66 19.40
C GLU A 541 -24.99 0.99 20.74
N ALA A 542 -25.90 1.97 20.79
CA ALA A 542 -26.64 2.35 21.99
C ALA A 542 -27.50 1.19 22.53
N LEU A 543 -28.10 0.42 21.66
CA LEU A 543 -28.91 -0.75 22.03
C LEU A 543 -28.04 -1.87 22.63
N ILE A 544 -26.89 -2.17 22.01
CA ILE A 544 -26.00 -3.27 22.41
C ILE A 544 -25.29 -2.94 23.73
N PHE A 545 -24.83 -1.70 23.91
CA PHE A 545 -24.10 -1.28 25.12
C PHE A 545 -24.96 -0.65 26.19
N GLY A 546 -26.28 -0.60 25.99
CA GLY A 546 -27.24 -0.18 27.00
C GLY A 546 -27.23 1.34 27.27
N ASP A 547 -26.82 2.15 26.31
CA ASP A 547 -26.87 3.61 26.45
C ASP A 547 -28.29 4.16 26.22
N LEU A 548 -29.11 4.06 27.25
CA LEU A 548 -30.48 4.65 27.24
C LEU A 548 -30.50 6.15 27.04
N LYS A 549 -29.38 6.85 27.26
CA LYS A 549 -29.31 8.32 27.12
C LYS A 549 -29.33 8.73 25.65
N TYR A 550 -28.90 7.88 24.75
CA TYR A 550 -29.00 8.11 23.31
C TYR A 550 -30.48 8.33 22.89
N PHE A 551 -31.38 7.48 23.36
CA PHE A 551 -32.81 7.53 23.03
C PHE A 551 -33.56 8.65 23.76
N THR A 552 -33.03 9.17 24.85
CA THR A 552 -33.65 10.26 25.64
C THR A 552 -33.17 11.65 25.24
N GLY A 553 -32.31 11.78 24.23
CA GLY A 553 -31.77 13.05 23.75
C GLY A 553 -30.77 13.73 24.70
N LYS A 554 -30.43 13.12 25.83
CA LYS A 554 -29.40 13.60 26.75
C LYS A 554 -28.04 13.02 26.38
N ARG A 555 -27.37 13.62 25.40
CA ARG A 555 -26.01 13.28 25.09
C ARG A 555 -25.09 13.55 26.26
N ASN A 556 -24.37 12.54 26.75
CA ASN A 556 -23.27 12.78 27.66
C ASN A 556 -22.18 13.53 26.90
N LYS A 557 -21.91 14.73 27.31
CA LYS A 557 -20.73 15.46 26.88
C LYS A 557 -19.51 14.75 27.44
N VAL A 558 -18.65 14.32 26.53
CA VAL A 558 -17.22 14.12 26.72
C VAL A 558 -16.81 12.87 27.50
N ALA A 559 -16.39 11.84 26.76
CA ALA A 559 -15.34 10.97 27.27
C ALA A 559 -14.06 11.80 27.43
N PRO A 560 -13.28 11.58 28.49
CA PRO A 560 -12.02 12.31 28.68
C PRO A 560 -11.09 12.08 27.49
N PRO A 561 -10.32 13.09 27.05
CA PRO A 561 -9.55 13.08 25.81
C PRO A 561 -8.50 11.97 25.71
N ASN A 562 -8.22 11.23 26.78
CA ASN A 562 -7.19 10.22 26.85
C ASN A 562 -7.67 8.76 26.65
N PHE A 563 -8.97 8.54 26.42
CA PHE A 563 -9.55 7.22 26.25
C PHE A 563 -10.64 7.18 25.18
N ILE A 564 -10.28 7.50 23.95
CA ILE A 564 -11.22 7.33 22.85
C ILE A 564 -11.08 5.89 22.35
N GLN A 565 -11.82 4.98 22.94
CA GLN A 565 -12.11 3.69 22.32
C GLN A 565 -13.02 3.98 21.13
N LYS A 566 -12.51 3.76 19.93
CA LYS A 566 -13.30 3.85 18.72
C LYS A 566 -14.01 2.53 18.51
N ARG A 567 -15.31 2.58 18.28
CA ARG A 567 -16.16 1.41 18.02
C ARG A 567 -16.97 1.64 16.77
N TRP A 568 -17.19 0.58 16.04
CA TRP A 568 -18.06 0.54 14.87
C TRP A 568 -18.99 -0.64 15.02
N VAL A 569 -20.27 -0.42 14.84
CA VAL A 569 -21.30 -1.44 14.89
C VAL A 569 -22.14 -1.36 13.65
N SER A 570 -22.35 -2.48 13.00
CA SER A 570 -23.20 -2.57 11.82
C SER A 570 -24.05 -3.82 11.82
N LEU A 571 -25.23 -3.72 11.21
CA LEU A 571 -26.13 -4.82 10.90
C LEU A 571 -26.33 -4.90 9.39
N GLU A 572 -25.98 -6.02 8.80
CA GLU A 572 -26.29 -6.32 7.41
C GLU A 572 -27.37 -7.38 7.31
N LEU A 573 -28.37 -7.11 6.50
CA LEU A 573 -29.42 -8.05 6.12
C LEU A 573 -29.27 -8.34 4.63
N ALA A 574 -29.09 -9.59 4.26
CA ALA A 574 -29.03 -10.01 2.88
C ALA A 574 -30.12 -11.03 2.57
N TYR A 575 -30.74 -10.89 1.39
CA TYR A 575 -31.80 -11.76 0.92
C TYR A 575 -31.60 -12.12 -0.55
N ASN A 576 -31.63 -13.41 -0.85
CA ASN A 576 -31.58 -13.92 -2.21
C ASN A 576 -33.02 -14.01 -2.77
N LEU A 577 -33.37 -13.16 -3.71
CA LEU A 577 -34.67 -13.17 -4.39
C LEU A 577 -34.79 -14.43 -5.25
N THR A 578 -33.72 -14.76 -5.95
CA THR A 578 -33.54 -15.98 -6.73
C THR A 578 -32.12 -16.50 -6.52
N SER A 579 -31.73 -17.60 -7.15
CA SER A 579 -30.34 -18.10 -7.13
C SER A 579 -29.33 -17.12 -7.77
N SER A 580 -29.83 -16.22 -8.63
CA SER A 580 -29.01 -15.26 -9.38
C SER A 580 -29.25 -13.78 -8.97
N GLN A 581 -30.10 -13.52 -7.99
CA GLN A 581 -30.46 -12.16 -7.58
C GLN A 581 -30.36 -12.03 -6.06
N ARG A 582 -29.58 -11.06 -5.61
CA ARG A 582 -29.36 -10.76 -4.20
C ARG A 582 -29.58 -9.28 -3.91
N ILE A 583 -30.25 -8.98 -2.81
CA ILE A 583 -30.36 -7.65 -2.21
C ILE A 583 -29.73 -7.68 -0.82
N SER A 584 -28.98 -6.65 -0.46
CA SER A 584 -28.52 -6.45 0.92
C SER A 584 -28.69 -5.02 1.38
N ILE A 585 -28.95 -4.86 2.68
CA ILE A 585 -29.06 -3.59 3.37
C ILE A 585 -28.11 -3.65 4.57
N LEU A 586 -27.16 -2.73 4.62
CA LEU A 586 -26.28 -2.53 5.76
C LEU A 586 -26.70 -1.23 6.45
N TYR A 587 -26.82 -1.29 7.76
CA TYR A 587 -27.05 -0.13 8.61
C TYR A 587 -26.00 -0.07 9.72
N GLY A 588 -25.46 1.11 9.98
CA GLY A 588 -24.53 1.37 11.07
C GLY A 588 -23.20 1.93 10.62
N SER A 589 -22.12 1.48 11.23
CA SER A 589 -20.77 2.03 11.01
C SER A 589 -19.76 0.91 10.72
N LEU A 590 -18.81 1.19 9.82
CA LEU A 590 -17.70 0.32 9.48
C LEU A 590 -16.39 1.07 9.69
N GLN A 591 -15.38 0.39 10.22
CA GLN A 591 -14.04 0.94 10.32
C GLN A 591 -13.41 1.04 8.92
N GLY A 592 -12.86 2.22 8.62
CA GLY A 592 -11.95 2.38 7.49
C GLY A 592 -10.55 1.88 7.82
N GLY A 593 -9.63 2.09 6.91
CA GLY A 593 -8.23 1.74 7.09
C GLY A 593 -7.57 1.30 5.79
N LEU A 594 -6.36 0.78 5.91
CA LEU A 594 -5.64 0.23 4.78
C LEU A 594 -6.33 -1.05 4.31
N PHE A 595 -6.59 -1.11 3.02
CA PHE A 595 -7.09 -2.30 2.33
C PHE A 595 -6.19 -2.58 1.14
N CYS A 596 -5.70 -3.80 1.05
CA CYS A 596 -4.83 -4.25 -0.02
C CYS A 596 -5.48 -5.42 -0.77
N SER A 597 -5.40 -5.39 -2.09
CA SER A 597 -5.83 -6.46 -2.97
C SER A 597 -4.91 -6.51 -4.18
N ASN A 598 -4.43 -7.69 -4.55
CA ASN A 598 -3.51 -7.90 -5.68
C ASN A 598 -2.28 -6.97 -5.65
N GLY A 599 -1.76 -6.66 -4.45
CA GLY A 599 -0.63 -5.74 -4.26
C GLY A 599 -0.95 -4.26 -4.43
N VAL A 600 -2.22 -3.91 -4.66
CA VAL A 600 -2.69 -2.52 -4.69
C VAL A 600 -3.30 -2.18 -3.32
N CYS A 601 -2.74 -1.19 -2.65
CA CYS A 601 -3.20 -0.76 -1.34
C CYS A 601 -3.92 0.59 -1.42
N ARG A 602 -5.06 0.73 -0.73
CA ARG A 602 -5.83 1.97 -0.63
C ARG A 602 -6.25 2.21 0.82
N THR A 603 -6.24 3.45 1.24
CA THR A 603 -6.83 3.85 2.52
C THR A 603 -8.30 4.17 2.31
N ILE A 604 -9.17 3.30 2.80
CA ILE A 604 -10.62 3.47 2.71
C ILE A 604 -11.10 4.31 3.89
N ALA A 605 -11.90 5.33 3.61
CA ALA A 605 -12.53 6.14 4.65
C ALA A 605 -13.51 5.32 5.49
N PRO A 606 -13.67 5.59 6.79
CA PRO A 606 -14.67 4.92 7.61
C PRO A 606 -16.07 5.29 7.12
N PHE A 607 -16.97 4.30 7.15
CA PHE A 607 -18.39 4.52 6.94
C PHE A 607 -19.04 4.75 8.31
N ASN A 608 -19.55 5.94 8.55
CA ASN A 608 -20.06 6.35 9.86
C ASN A 608 -21.57 6.55 9.81
N ASP A 609 -22.29 5.76 10.62
CA ASP A 609 -23.73 5.89 10.88
C ASP A 609 -24.59 6.14 9.63
N GLY A 610 -24.61 5.15 8.77
CA GLY A 610 -25.26 5.26 7.46
C GLY A 610 -26.06 4.03 7.06
N ILE A 611 -26.70 4.11 5.91
CA ILE A 611 -27.40 3.01 5.23
C ILE A 611 -26.76 2.79 3.89
N LYS A 612 -26.37 1.53 3.59
CA LYS A 612 -25.92 1.10 2.26
C LYS A 612 -26.88 0.03 1.73
N LEU A 613 -27.44 0.29 0.57
CA LEU A 613 -28.29 -0.65 -0.16
C LEU A 613 -27.49 -1.21 -1.35
N SER A 614 -27.43 -2.51 -1.48
CA SER A 614 -26.78 -3.17 -2.62
C SER A 614 -27.74 -4.15 -3.28
N TYR A 615 -27.74 -4.18 -4.59
CA TYR A 615 -28.47 -5.15 -5.39
C TYR A 615 -27.58 -5.70 -6.48
N SER A 616 -27.52 -7.02 -6.59
CA SER A 616 -26.81 -7.70 -7.67
C SER A 616 -27.74 -8.70 -8.36
N ALA A 617 -27.67 -8.78 -9.69
CA ALA A 617 -28.47 -9.70 -10.50
C ALA A 617 -27.67 -10.21 -11.70
N ILE A 618 -27.85 -11.49 -12.01
CA ILE A 618 -27.37 -12.14 -13.23
C ILE A 618 -28.61 -12.64 -13.98
N PHE A 619 -28.75 -12.24 -15.22
CA PHE A 619 -29.90 -12.58 -16.07
C PHE A 619 -29.51 -13.54 -17.19
#